data_217841dc386edcb19eb0e89cac0a223f
#
_entry.id   217841dc386edcb19eb0e89cac0a223f
#
_cell.length_a   1.000
_cell.length_b   1.000
_cell.length_c   1.000
_cell.angle_alpha   90.00
_cell.angle_beta   90.00
_cell.angle_gamma   90.00
#
_symmetry.space_group_name_H-M   'P 1'
#
loop_
_entity.id
_entity.type
_entity.pdbx_description
1 polymer ?
#
loop_
_entity_poly.entity_id
_entity_poly.type
_entity_poly.pdbx_seq_one_letter_code
_entity_poly.pdbx_strand_id
1 'polypeptide(L)'
;MAETGMSEWLEERIGWRGFQRLLDEKELPYLVKARMTRNVKLAVLGVGGWVRVGKGIEVAEAQIKLLGWSRERRLVVIRQEVAAKETKALGKKLFEFKGYLFQAIVTSKAIEEMDATAVYRTYNGRGEFENRIKELKSGCGLEGFCMNSFTATECVLRTLCLVHNLVQHFQDRIGLRPAAAPKKEGKRHMLETLRHNLFTCAAILGRSGRKKVLRLSSSDAWLSRFHAALTRLLAPLSNCKAEPTQGPLMALMT
;
A
#
# COMPACT_ATOMS: atom_id res chain seq x y z
N MET A 1 9.30 10.18 5.85
CA MET A 1 10.59 10.04 6.58
C MET A 1 10.47 9.34 7.93
N ALA A 2 9.34 9.34 8.63
CA ALA A 2 9.27 8.77 9.98
C ALA A 2 9.33 7.24 10.06
N GLU A 3 8.77 6.49 9.10
CA GLU A 3 8.79 5.01 9.18
C GLU A 3 10.05 4.38 8.58
N THR A 4 10.60 4.97 7.53
CA THR A 4 11.94 4.59 7.04
C THR A 4 12.98 4.93 8.11
N GLY A 5 12.84 6.07 8.77
CA GLY A 5 13.72 6.50 9.85
C GLY A 5 13.60 5.66 11.12
N MET A 6 12.41 5.13 11.46
CA MET A 6 12.26 4.30 12.65
C MET A 6 12.82 2.89 12.43
N SER A 7 12.62 2.29 11.25
CA SER A 7 13.23 1.00 10.91
C SER A 7 14.75 1.12 10.76
N GLU A 8 15.25 2.18 10.12
CA GLU A 8 16.68 2.48 10.03
C GLU A 8 17.29 2.79 11.39
N TRP A 9 16.60 3.57 12.25
CA TRP A 9 17.04 3.89 13.60
C TRP A 9 17.07 2.65 14.51
N LEU A 10 16.09 1.73 14.38
CA LEU A 10 16.06 0.46 15.09
C LEU A 10 17.13 -0.51 14.55
N GLU A 11 17.35 -0.53 13.23
CA GLU A 11 18.44 -1.30 12.62
C GLU A 11 19.81 -0.80 13.05
N GLU A 12 20.01 0.50 13.19
CA GLU A 12 21.25 1.15 13.54
C GLU A 12 21.60 1.00 15.03
N ARG A 13 20.61 1.09 15.93
CA ARG A 13 20.83 0.97 17.38
C ARG A 13 20.70 -0.42 17.96
N ILE A 14 19.75 -1.21 17.50
CA ILE A 14 19.47 -2.55 18.04
C ILE A 14 20.01 -3.62 17.08
N GLY A 15 20.23 -3.23 15.81
CA GLY A 15 20.56 -4.12 14.71
C GLY A 15 19.40 -5.04 14.34
N TRP A 16 19.41 -5.53 13.11
CA TRP A 16 18.37 -6.42 12.59
C TRP A 16 18.07 -7.63 13.49
N ARG A 17 19.10 -8.19 14.12
CA ARG A 17 18.98 -9.33 15.04
C ARG A 17 18.26 -8.97 16.34
N GLY A 18 18.56 -7.81 16.90
CA GLY A 18 17.88 -7.31 18.10
C GLY A 18 16.40 -7.00 17.84
N PHE A 19 16.09 -6.43 16.68
CA PHE A 19 14.71 -6.15 16.32
C PHE A 19 13.88 -7.43 16.16
N GLN A 20 14.41 -8.45 15.46
CA GLN A 20 13.71 -9.73 15.34
C GLN A 20 13.54 -10.44 16.69
N ARG A 21 14.55 -10.35 17.57
CA ARG A 21 14.45 -10.89 18.92
C ARG A 21 13.36 -10.20 19.73
N LEU A 22 13.27 -8.88 19.64
CA LEU A 22 12.20 -8.10 20.28
C LEU A 22 10.81 -8.50 19.77
N LEU A 23 10.64 -8.70 18.46
CA LEU A 23 9.39 -9.18 17.88
C LEU A 23 9.01 -10.57 18.38
N ASP A 24 9.99 -11.48 18.48
CA ASP A 24 9.78 -12.82 19.01
C ASP A 24 9.43 -12.79 20.51
N GLU A 25 10.11 -11.98 21.32
CA GLU A 25 9.85 -11.81 22.75
C GLU A 25 8.47 -11.19 23.03
N LYS A 26 7.99 -10.34 22.14
CA LYS A 26 6.67 -9.73 22.22
C LYS A 26 5.57 -10.52 21.50
N GLU A 27 5.91 -11.68 20.93
CA GLU A 27 4.99 -12.51 20.13
C GLU A 27 4.29 -11.75 19.00
N LEU A 28 4.94 -10.70 18.48
CA LEU A 28 4.37 -9.88 17.42
C LEU A 28 4.51 -10.57 16.07
N PRO A 29 3.44 -10.71 15.30
CA PRO A 29 3.53 -11.28 13.96
C PRO A 29 4.26 -10.32 13.01
N TYR A 30 5.14 -10.88 12.19
CA TYR A 30 5.88 -10.08 11.21
C TYR A 30 6.04 -10.78 9.86
N LEU A 31 6.13 -9.92 8.83
CA LEU A 31 6.56 -10.29 7.48
C LEU A 31 7.64 -9.30 7.07
N VAL A 32 8.86 -9.80 6.88
CA VAL A 32 10.01 -8.93 6.63
C VAL A 32 10.82 -9.45 5.46
N LYS A 33 11.20 -8.56 4.55
CA LYS A 33 12.06 -8.90 3.42
C LYS A 33 13.46 -9.25 3.90
N ALA A 34 13.90 -10.46 3.59
CA ALA A 34 15.24 -10.90 3.92
C ALA A 34 16.29 -10.18 3.04
N ARG A 35 17.37 -9.74 3.67
CA ARG A 35 18.54 -9.26 2.93
C ARG A 35 19.21 -10.45 2.22
N MET A 36 19.51 -10.32 0.93
CA MET A 36 20.13 -11.38 0.12
C MET A 36 21.62 -11.57 0.47
N THR A 37 21.89 -12.04 1.69
CA THR A 37 23.22 -12.48 2.12
C THR A 37 23.59 -13.79 1.46
N ARG A 38 24.86 -14.20 1.54
CA ARG A 38 25.34 -15.46 0.97
C ARG A 38 24.50 -16.66 1.41
N ASN A 39 24.21 -16.76 2.70
CA ASN A 39 23.45 -17.87 3.28
C ASN A 39 21.98 -17.87 2.80
N VAL A 40 21.34 -16.67 2.70
CA VAL A 40 19.98 -16.55 2.16
C VAL A 40 19.95 -16.94 0.68
N LYS A 41 20.94 -16.52 -0.11
CA LYS A 41 21.05 -16.92 -1.52
C LYS A 41 21.20 -18.43 -1.70
N LEU A 42 22.00 -19.08 -0.88
CA LEU A 42 22.14 -20.53 -0.89
C LEU A 42 20.82 -21.22 -0.55
N ALA A 43 20.13 -20.76 0.51
CA ALA A 43 18.82 -21.30 0.86
C ALA A 43 17.82 -21.10 -0.28
N VAL A 44 17.76 -19.90 -0.88
CA VAL A 44 16.86 -19.58 -2.02
C VAL A 44 17.10 -20.47 -3.24
N LEU A 45 18.37 -20.77 -3.54
CA LEU A 45 18.70 -21.64 -4.68
C LEU A 45 18.42 -23.12 -4.44
N GLY A 46 18.39 -23.54 -3.18
CA GLY A 46 18.06 -24.91 -2.79
C GLY A 46 16.58 -25.23 -2.67
N VAL A 47 15.71 -24.23 -2.84
CA VAL A 47 14.25 -24.40 -2.66
C VAL A 47 13.64 -25.09 -3.87
N GLY A 48 12.78 -26.10 -3.59
CA GLY A 48 11.91 -26.78 -4.54
C GLY A 48 10.41 -26.54 -4.23
N GLY A 49 9.51 -27.24 -4.95
CA GLY A 49 8.09 -27.16 -4.65
C GLY A 49 7.42 -25.83 -5.02
N TRP A 50 7.78 -25.26 -6.16
CA TRP A 50 7.29 -23.97 -6.63
C TRP A 50 5.80 -24.01 -6.97
N VAL A 51 5.04 -23.06 -6.39
CA VAL A 51 3.61 -22.87 -6.63
C VAL A 51 3.42 -21.56 -7.42
N ARG A 52 2.69 -21.65 -8.53
CA ARG A 52 2.40 -20.50 -9.39
C ARG A 52 1.34 -19.60 -8.77
N VAL A 53 1.67 -18.31 -8.58
CA VAL A 53 0.78 -17.30 -7.97
C VAL A 53 0.27 -16.30 -8.99
N GLY A 54 1.02 -16.10 -10.06
CA GLY A 54 0.68 -15.15 -11.11
C GLY A 54 1.45 -15.42 -12.40
N LYS A 55 1.29 -14.55 -13.40
CA LYS A 55 2.02 -14.66 -14.66
C LYS A 55 3.52 -14.47 -14.43
N GLY A 56 4.31 -15.53 -14.59
CA GLY A 56 5.75 -15.52 -14.39
C GLY A 56 6.18 -15.35 -12.93
N ILE A 57 5.26 -15.54 -11.95
CA ILE A 57 5.57 -15.42 -10.52
C ILE A 57 5.25 -16.72 -9.83
N GLU A 58 6.21 -17.24 -9.11
CA GLU A 58 6.10 -18.46 -8.34
C GLU A 58 6.63 -18.23 -6.92
N VAL A 59 6.06 -18.97 -5.98
CA VAL A 59 6.46 -18.94 -4.57
C VAL A 59 6.82 -20.34 -4.10
N ALA A 60 7.73 -20.42 -3.16
CA ALA A 60 8.08 -21.66 -2.50
C ALA A 60 8.52 -21.37 -1.06
N GLU A 61 8.65 -22.40 -0.25
CA GLU A 61 8.93 -22.29 1.17
C GLU A 61 10.23 -22.99 1.54
N ALA A 62 10.91 -22.45 2.52
CA ALA A 62 12.10 -23.05 3.13
C ALA A 62 12.12 -22.70 4.63
N GLN A 63 12.93 -23.41 5.37
CA GLN A 63 13.35 -23.05 6.72
C GLN A 63 14.76 -22.51 6.66
N ILE A 64 15.04 -21.45 7.42
CA ILE A 64 16.37 -20.87 7.48
C ILE A 64 16.77 -20.52 8.91
N LYS A 65 18.00 -20.88 9.26
CA LYS A 65 18.63 -20.43 10.50
C LYS A 65 19.87 -19.64 10.13
N LEU A 66 19.85 -18.35 10.37
CA LEU A 66 21.00 -17.49 10.15
C LEU A 66 21.85 -17.39 11.43
N LEU A 67 23.13 -17.08 11.23
CA LEU A 67 24.07 -16.89 12.34
C LEU A 67 23.54 -15.82 13.32
N GLY A 68 23.44 -16.18 14.60
CA GLY A 68 22.92 -15.32 15.66
C GLY A 68 21.40 -15.38 15.83
N TRP A 69 20.69 -16.24 15.09
CA TRP A 69 19.30 -16.53 15.36
C TRP A 69 19.14 -17.65 16.39
N SER A 70 18.22 -17.46 17.34
CA SER A 70 17.94 -18.46 18.38
C SER A 70 17.23 -19.70 17.83
N ARG A 71 16.39 -19.49 16.80
CA ARG A 71 15.57 -20.55 16.18
C ARG A 71 15.56 -20.45 14.67
N GLU A 72 15.15 -21.54 14.02
CA GLU A 72 14.81 -21.52 12.61
C GLU A 72 13.56 -20.68 12.36
N ARG A 73 13.48 -20.08 11.18
CA ARG A 73 12.36 -19.27 10.75
C ARG A 73 11.93 -19.64 9.35
N ARG A 74 10.64 -19.52 9.12
CA ARG A 74 10.04 -19.75 7.83
C ARG A 74 10.47 -18.68 6.84
N LEU A 75 10.95 -19.10 5.69
CA LEU A 75 11.37 -18.27 4.58
C LEU A 75 10.45 -18.54 3.38
N VAL A 76 9.70 -17.55 2.96
CA VAL A 76 8.91 -17.60 1.73
C VAL A 76 9.74 -16.99 0.62
N VAL A 77 10.06 -17.79 -0.37
CA VAL A 77 10.87 -17.40 -1.53
C VAL A 77 9.94 -17.11 -2.70
N ILE A 78 10.16 -15.98 -3.33
CA ILE A 78 9.44 -15.57 -4.53
C ILE A 78 10.44 -15.53 -5.67
N ARG A 79 10.11 -16.15 -6.80
CA ARG A 79 10.83 -15.96 -8.05
C ARG A 79 9.93 -15.38 -9.12
N GLN A 80 10.47 -14.44 -9.86
CA GLN A 80 9.78 -13.79 -10.96
C GLN A 80 10.62 -13.93 -12.22
N GLU A 81 10.00 -14.43 -13.28
CA GLU A 81 10.62 -14.51 -14.59
C GLU A 81 10.86 -13.11 -15.16
N VAL A 82 12.08 -12.86 -15.62
CA VAL A 82 12.50 -11.56 -16.16
C VAL A 82 12.51 -11.62 -17.67
N ALA A 83 11.71 -10.77 -18.32
CA ALA A 83 11.84 -10.56 -19.75
C ALA A 83 13.17 -9.84 -20.04
N ALA A 84 13.93 -10.30 -21.03
CA ALA A 84 15.29 -9.87 -21.34
C ALA A 84 15.50 -8.33 -21.51
N LYS A 85 14.41 -7.55 -21.62
CA LYS A 85 14.43 -6.07 -21.71
C LYS A 85 14.35 -5.34 -20.36
N GLU A 86 13.98 -6.01 -19.26
CA GLU A 86 13.68 -5.35 -17.98
C GLU A 86 14.85 -5.34 -16.99
N THR A 87 15.91 -6.07 -17.26
CA THR A 87 17.07 -6.22 -16.35
C THR A 87 17.78 -4.92 -16.01
N LYS A 88 17.67 -3.88 -16.84
CA LYS A 88 18.33 -2.57 -16.62
C LYS A 88 17.59 -1.63 -15.67
N ALA A 89 16.29 -1.85 -15.44
CA ALA A 89 15.45 -0.95 -14.65
C ALA A 89 15.30 -1.37 -13.17
N LEU A 90 15.71 -2.60 -12.84
CA LEU A 90 15.57 -3.16 -11.50
C LEU A 90 16.81 -2.80 -10.68
N GLY A 91 16.65 -1.98 -9.67
CA GLY A 91 17.73 -1.47 -8.84
C GLY A 91 18.66 -2.57 -8.28
N LYS A 92 19.91 -2.20 -7.98
CA LYS A 92 21.06 -3.04 -7.56
C LYS A 92 20.84 -4.03 -6.39
N LYS A 93 19.64 -4.10 -5.79
CA LYS A 93 19.34 -4.88 -4.58
C LYS A 93 18.63 -6.22 -4.82
N LEU A 94 18.31 -6.57 -6.06
CA LEU A 94 17.64 -7.82 -6.38
C LEU A 94 18.64 -8.90 -6.79
N PHE A 95 18.39 -10.13 -6.35
CA PHE A 95 19.22 -11.28 -6.70
C PHE A 95 18.64 -11.94 -7.95
N GLU A 96 19.41 -11.90 -9.04
CA GLU A 96 19.08 -12.53 -10.31
C GLU A 96 19.91 -13.79 -10.50
N PHE A 97 19.24 -14.88 -10.90
CA PHE A 97 19.90 -16.14 -11.25
C PHE A 97 19.07 -16.90 -12.29
N LYS A 98 19.70 -17.34 -13.38
CA LYS A 98 19.09 -18.13 -14.46
C LYS A 98 17.78 -17.53 -15.02
N GLY A 99 17.73 -16.20 -15.23
CA GLY A 99 16.57 -15.53 -15.80
C GLY A 99 15.41 -15.29 -14.81
N TYR A 100 15.64 -15.53 -13.52
CA TYR A 100 14.66 -15.25 -12.45
C TYR A 100 15.22 -14.22 -11.49
N LEU A 101 14.34 -13.31 -11.07
CA LEU A 101 14.57 -12.42 -9.93
C LEU A 101 14.03 -13.07 -8.67
N PHE A 102 14.86 -13.13 -7.66
CA PHE A 102 14.52 -13.74 -6.39
C PHE A 102 14.30 -12.70 -5.31
N GLN A 103 13.26 -12.91 -4.51
CA GLN A 103 12.99 -12.21 -3.27
C GLN A 103 12.73 -13.25 -2.19
N ALA A 104 13.04 -12.91 -0.95
CA ALA A 104 12.78 -13.77 0.18
C ALA A 104 12.14 -12.96 1.32
N ILE A 105 11.13 -13.53 1.95
CA ILE A 105 10.39 -12.95 3.07
C ILE A 105 10.50 -13.91 4.24
N VAL A 106 10.98 -13.40 5.36
CA VAL A 106 10.96 -14.12 6.65
C VAL A 106 9.69 -13.79 7.37
N THR A 107 9.03 -14.79 7.92
CA THR A 107 7.79 -14.60 8.68
C THR A 107 7.78 -15.43 9.95
N SER A 108 7.10 -14.90 10.98
CA SER A 108 6.76 -15.63 12.21
C SER A 108 5.48 -16.46 12.06
N LYS A 109 4.67 -16.18 11.02
CA LYS A 109 3.41 -16.86 10.79
C LYS A 109 3.64 -18.31 10.35
N ALA A 110 2.91 -19.24 10.97
CA ALA A 110 2.91 -20.64 10.59
C ALA A 110 2.24 -20.84 9.23
N ILE A 111 2.49 -21.99 8.59
CA ILE A 111 1.93 -22.29 7.26
C ILE A 111 0.39 -22.45 7.32
N GLU A 112 -0.10 -22.96 8.43
CA GLU A 112 -1.53 -23.18 8.70
C GLU A 112 -2.28 -21.85 8.87
N GLU A 113 -1.59 -20.80 9.36
CA GLU A 113 -2.16 -19.47 9.51
C GLU A 113 -2.12 -18.67 8.20
N MET A 114 -1.05 -18.83 7.44
CA MET A 114 -0.83 -18.05 6.23
C MET A 114 0.06 -18.82 5.25
N ASP A 115 -0.48 -19.29 4.15
CA ASP A 115 0.27 -19.97 3.09
C ASP A 115 1.25 -19.02 2.38
N ALA A 116 2.17 -19.56 1.59
CA ALA A 116 3.17 -18.78 0.87
C ALA A 116 2.55 -17.75 -0.08
N THR A 117 1.40 -18.08 -0.66
CA THR A 117 0.67 -17.19 -1.57
C THR A 117 0.08 -16.00 -0.82
N ALA A 118 -0.49 -16.25 0.36
CA ALA A 118 -1.02 -15.19 1.22
C ALA A 118 0.11 -14.29 1.74
N VAL A 119 1.24 -14.86 2.15
CA VAL A 119 2.45 -14.08 2.53
C VAL A 119 2.88 -13.17 1.40
N TYR A 120 2.99 -13.69 0.17
CA TYR A 120 3.34 -12.90 -1.00
C TYR A 120 2.36 -11.75 -1.27
N ARG A 121 1.04 -12.04 -1.24
CA ARG A 121 -0.01 -11.03 -1.48
C ARG A 121 0.00 -9.94 -0.40
N THR A 122 0.08 -10.35 0.87
CA THR A 122 0.11 -9.42 2.00
C THR A 122 1.35 -8.52 1.95
N TYR A 123 2.51 -9.10 1.66
CA TYR A 123 3.74 -8.31 1.55
C TYR A 123 3.69 -7.31 0.39
N ASN A 124 3.11 -7.69 -0.75
CA ASN A 124 2.95 -6.77 -1.88
C ASN A 124 1.94 -5.64 -1.61
N GLY A 125 0.99 -5.84 -0.70
CA GLY A 125 0.09 -4.79 -0.21
C GLY A 125 0.81 -3.63 0.47
N ARG A 126 2.06 -3.83 0.93
CA ARG A 126 2.90 -2.77 1.51
C ARG A 126 3.09 -1.58 0.56
N GLY A 127 3.22 -1.82 -0.75
CA GLY A 127 3.36 -0.74 -1.73
C GLY A 127 2.14 0.20 -1.78
N GLU A 128 0.95 -0.30 -1.45
CA GLU A 128 -0.24 0.56 -1.34
C GLU A 128 -0.19 1.44 -0.09
N PHE A 129 0.34 0.90 1.01
CA PHE A 129 0.52 1.68 2.23
C PHE A 129 1.52 2.82 2.05
N GLU A 130 2.66 2.55 1.39
CA GLU A 130 3.64 3.58 1.04
C GLU A 130 3.02 4.66 0.13
N ASN A 131 2.18 4.29 -0.83
CA ASN A 131 1.46 5.23 -1.66
C ASN A 131 0.45 6.06 -0.87
N ARG A 132 -0.23 5.49 0.13
CA ARG A 132 -1.16 6.23 1.01
C ARG A 132 -0.42 7.22 1.91
N ILE A 133 0.72 6.83 2.47
CA ILE A 133 1.57 7.76 3.23
C ILE A 133 2.04 8.90 2.33
N LYS A 134 2.50 8.60 1.12
CA LYS A 134 2.87 9.62 0.14
C LYS A 134 1.70 10.55 -0.18
N GLU A 135 0.51 10.03 -0.33
CA GLU A 135 -0.70 10.80 -0.59
C GLU A 135 -1.06 11.73 0.59
N LEU A 136 -0.96 11.24 1.83
CA LEU A 136 -1.12 12.07 3.02
C LEU A 136 -0.09 13.20 3.09
N LYS A 137 1.17 12.89 2.75
CA LYS A 137 2.26 13.86 2.74
C LYS A 137 2.07 14.94 1.66
N SER A 138 1.92 14.55 0.40
CA SER A 138 1.84 15.47 -0.73
C SER A 138 0.42 16.01 -0.95
N GLY A 139 -0.58 15.15 -0.91
CA GLY A 139 -1.97 15.50 -1.21
C GLY A 139 -2.69 16.23 -0.08
N CYS A 140 -2.42 15.84 1.17
CA CYS A 140 -3.03 16.44 2.37
C CYS A 140 -2.10 17.42 3.10
N GLY A 141 -0.86 17.60 2.65
CA GLY A 141 0.07 18.56 3.25
C GLY A 141 0.59 18.16 4.63
N LEU A 142 0.64 16.86 4.96
CA LEU A 142 1.06 16.37 6.27
C LEU A 142 2.46 16.87 6.68
N GLU A 143 3.36 17.07 5.72
CA GLU A 143 4.72 17.58 5.99
C GLU A 143 4.75 19.09 6.37
N GLY A 144 3.68 19.82 6.07
CA GLY A 144 3.56 21.24 6.40
C GLY A 144 3.03 21.54 7.80
N PHE A 145 2.55 20.53 8.53
CA PHE A 145 2.01 20.71 9.87
C PHE A 145 3.13 20.61 10.90
N CYS A 146 3.63 21.74 11.35
CA CYS A 146 4.57 21.86 12.47
C CYS A 146 3.81 22.39 13.69
N MET A 147 3.40 21.49 14.59
CA MET A 147 2.77 21.87 15.84
C MET A 147 3.79 21.84 16.98
N ASN A 148 3.68 22.79 17.91
CA ASN A 148 4.57 22.86 19.08
C ASN A 148 4.28 21.75 20.13
N SER A 149 3.21 20.99 19.95
CA SER A 149 2.79 19.94 20.86
C SER A 149 2.64 18.62 20.11
N PHE A 150 3.16 17.52 20.69
CA PHE A 150 3.00 16.18 20.16
C PHE A 150 1.52 15.79 20.03
N THR A 151 0.72 16.06 21.05
CA THR A 151 -0.73 15.77 21.06
C THR A 151 -1.47 16.53 19.96
N ALA A 152 -1.10 17.80 19.71
CA ALA A 152 -1.68 18.57 18.62
C ALA A 152 -1.31 17.98 17.25
N THR A 153 -0.07 17.55 17.07
CA THR A 153 0.39 16.87 15.85
C THR A 153 -0.35 15.55 15.62
N GLU A 154 -0.54 14.77 16.68
CA GLU A 154 -1.32 13.52 16.62
C GLU A 154 -2.77 13.78 16.24
N CYS A 155 -3.41 14.79 16.82
CA CYS A 155 -4.79 15.18 16.50
C CYS A 155 -4.92 15.55 15.01
N VAL A 156 -4.00 16.33 14.48
CA VAL A 156 -3.95 16.69 13.05
C VAL A 156 -3.79 15.44 12.19
N LEU A 157 -2.86 14.55 12.53
CA LEU A 157 -2.64 13.30 11.79
C LEU A 157 -3.93 12.46 11.75
N ARG A 158 -4.60 12.27 12.90
CA ARG A 158 -5.87 11.52 12.96
C ARG A 158 -6.95 12.17 12.12
N THR A 159 -7.05 13.51 12.14
CA THR A 159 -7.98 14.26 11.30
C THR A 159 -7.70 14.07 9.81
N LEU A 160 -6.43 14.12 9.41
CA LEU A 160 -6.03 13.87 8.01
C LEU A 160 -6.34 12.44 7.56
N CYS A 161 -6.13 11.45 8.44
CA CYS A 161 -6.53 10.07 8.16
C CYS A 161 -8.06 9.95 7.95
N LEU A 162 -8.85 10.63 8.77
CA LEU A 162 -10.30 10.68 8.61
C LEU A 162 -10.69 11.32 7.26
N VAL A 163 -10.12 12.47 6.93
CA VAL A 163 -10.35 13.15 5.64
C VAL A 163 -9.96 12.26 4.47
N HIS A 164 -8.81 11.59 4.54
CA HIS A 164 -8.38 10.64 3.53
C HIS A 164 -9.40 9.51 3.34
N ASN A 165 -9.89 8.92 4.43
CA ASN A 165 -10.92 7.86 4.37
C ASN A 165 -12.23 8.38 3.76
N LEU A 166 -12.67 9.59 4.11
CA LEU A 166 -13.84 10.21 3.51
C LEU A 166 -13.67 10.41 2.00
N VAL A 167 -12.50 10.84 1.55
CA VAL A 167 -12.19 10.97 0.12
C VAL A 167 -12.22 9.60 -0.59
N GLN A 168 -11.74 8.53 0.06
CA GLN A 168 -11.82 7.18 -0.50
C GLN A 168 -13.28 6.74 -0.65
N HIS A 169 -14.12 6.92 0.37
CA HIS A 169 -15.56 6.65 0.29
C HIS A 169 -16.26 7.49 -0.78
N PHE A 170 -15.88 8.77 -0.89
CA PHE A 170 -16.38 9.63 -1.94
C PHE A 170 -16.07 9.08 -3.33
N GLN A 171 -14.81 8.67 -3.59
CA GLN A 171 -14.43 8.07 -4.87
C GLN A 171 -15.22 6.81 -5.19
N ASP A 172 -15.44 5.94 -4.19
CA ASP A 172 -16.22 4.71 -4.38
C ASP A 172 -17.68 5.05 -4.71
N ARG A 173 -18.26 6.02 -4.01
CA ARG A 173 -19.63 6.45 -4.22
C ARG A 173 -19.88 7.04 -5.60
N ILE A 174 -18.99 7.89 -6.09
CA ILE A 174 -19.11 8.50 -7.42
C ILE A 174 -18.69 7.55 -8.55
N GLY A 175 -18.12 6.38 -8.21
CA GLY A 175 -17.68 5.39 -9.19
C GLY A 175 -16.54 5.88 -10.09
N LEU A 176 -15.78 6.86 -9.65
CA LEU A 176 -14.61 7.39 -10.33
C LEU A 176 -13.43 6.44 -10.10
N ARG A 177 -13.35 5.42 -10.95
CA ARG A 177 -12.18 4.54 -10.99
C ARG A 177 -11.36 4.87 -12.23
N PRO A 178 -10.02 4.82 -12.16
CA PRO A 178 -9.19 4.94 -13.36
C PRO A 178 -9.64 3.88 -14.36
N ALA A 179 -9.74 4.25 -15.64
CA ALA A 179 -9.92 3.32 -16.75
C ALA A 179 -8.66 2.45 -16.90
N ALA A 180 -8.20 1.85 -15.82
CA ALA A 180 -7.04 0.99 -15.82
C ALA A 180 -7.44 -0.40 -16.28
N ALA A 181 -6.56 -0.98 -17.06
CA ALA A 181 -6.65 -2.31 -17.63
C ALA A 181 -7.43 -3.30 -16.74
N PRO A 182 -8.27 -4.16 -17.34
CA PRO A 182 -9.33 -4.94 -16.68
C PRO A 182 -8.89 -5.93 -15.59
N LYS A 183 -7.66 -5.85 -15.10
CA LYS A 183 -7.05 -6.83 -14.16
C LYS A 183 -6.58 -6.28 -12.81
N LYS A 184 -6.81 -5.01 -12.51
CA LYS A 184 -6.47 -4.45 -11.17
C LYS A 184 -7.74 -3.88 -10.53
N GLU A 185 -8.52 -4.76 -9.93
CA GLU A 185 -9.57 -4.37 -9.01
C GLU A 185 -9.01 -3.43 -7.94
N GLY A 186 -9.65 -2.30 -7.74
CA GLY A 186 -9.45 -1.45 -6.58
C GLY A 186 -8.49 -0.29 -6.69
N LYS A 187 -7.84 -0.02 -7.82
CA LYS A 187 -7.02 1.21 -7.92
C LYS A 187 -7.93 2.44 -7.90
N ARG A 188 -7.76 3.23 -6.85
CA ARG A 188 -8.38 4.55 -6.72
C ARG A 188 -7.45 5.61 -7.29
N HIS A 189 -8.01 6.76 -7.67
CA HIS A 189 -7.20 7.92 -8.03
C HIS A 189 -6.48 8.46 -6.80
N MET A 190 -5.26 8.91 -6.95
CA MET A 190 -4.59 9.70 -5.93
C MET A 190 -5.34 11.03 -5.76
N LEU A 191 -5.30 11.60 -4.57
CA LEU A 191 -6.00 12.84 -4.22
C LEU A 191 -5.69 13.99 -5.19
N GLU A 192 -4.44 14.13 -5.58
CA GLU A 192 -3.99 15.13 -6.55
C GLU A 192 -4.65 14.92 -7.93
N THR A 193 -4.68 13.67 -8.40
CA THR A 193 -5.35 13.31 -9.67
C THR A 193 -6.86 13.53 -9.57
N LEU A 194 -7.46 13.22 -8.42
CA LEU A 194 -8.89 13.46 -8.19
C LEU A 194 -9.20 14.95 -8.21
N ARG A 195 -8.39 15.76 -7.55
CA ARG A 195 -8.55 17.23 -7.55
C ARG A 195 -8.47 17.77 -8.96
N HIS A 196 -7.47 17.36 -9.72
CA HIS A 196 -7.29 17.83 -11.11
C HIS A 196 -8.42 17.36 -12.02
N ASN A 197 -8.86 16.12 -11.91
CA ASN A 197 -9.86 15.54 -12.82
C ASN A 197 -11.31 15.88 -12.47
N LEU A 198 -11.59 16.30 -11.25
CA LEU A 198 -12.97 16.53 -10.81
C LEU A 198 -13.22 17.95 -10.34
N PHE A 199 -12.28 18.59 -9.65
CA PHE A 199 -12.51 19.87 -8.97
C PHE A 199 -11.93 21.08 -9.72
N THR A 200 -11.28 20.89 -10.87
CA THR A 200 -10.75 22.00 -11.71
C THR A 200 -11.78 22.51 -12.75
N CYS A 201 -13.02 22.03 -12.66
CA CYS A 201 -14.08 22.51 -13.55
C CYS A 201 -14.41 23.98 -13.27
N ALA A 202 -14.41 24.80 -14.30
CA ALA A 202 -14.75 26.23 -14.17
C ALA A 202 -16.23 26.39 -13.81
N ALA A 203 -16.48 27.11 -12.74
CA ALA A 203 -17.81 27.27 -12.18
C ALA A 203 -18.07 28.68 -11.64
N ILE A 204 -19.30 29.15 -11.74
CA ILE A 204 -19.78 30.40 -11.15
C ILE A 204 -20.86 30.08 -10.14
N LEU A 205 -20.64 30.50 -8.89
CA LEU A 205 -21.66 30.44 -7.86
C LEU A 205 -22.53 31.69 -7.92
N GLY A 206 -23.80 31.50 -8.14
CA GLY A 206 -24.76 32.58 -8.26
C GLY A 206 -26.06 32.31 -7.47
N ARG A 207 -27.01 33.21 -7.63
CA ARG A 207 -28.36 33.04 -7.11
C ARG A 207 -29.39 33.17 -8.24
N SER A 208 -30.41 32.35 -8.20
CA SER A 208 -31.59 32.47 -9.03
C SER A 208 -32.81 32.54 -8.09
N GLY A 209 -33.30 33.75 -7.84
CA GLY A 209 -34.26 34.00 -6.77
C GLY A 209 -33.65 33.69 -5.39
N ARG A 210 -34.35 32.86 -4.60
CA ARG A 210 -33.91 32.40 -3.26
C ARG A 210 -32.94 31.20 -3.28
N LYS A 211 -32.74 30.57 -4.46
CA LYS A 211 -31.93 29.36 -4.58
C LYS A 211 -30.47 29.69 -4.96
N LYS A 212 -29.54 29.04 -4.29
CA LYS A 212 -28.12 29.04 -4.73
C LYS A 212 -27.97 28.17 -5.99
N VAL A 213 -27.32 28.68 -6.99
CA VAL A 213 -27.10 27.99 -8.29
C VAL A 213 -25.64 27.94 -8.58
N LEU A 214 -25.15 26.75 -8.91
CA LEU A 214 -23.82 26.51 -9.44
C LEU A 214 -23.92 26.36 -10.96
N ARG A 215 -23.34 27.29 -11.70
CA ARG A 215 -23.24 27.24 -13.16
C ARG A 215 -21.87 26.73 -13.56
N LEU A 216 -21.82 25.62 -14.27
CA LEU A 216 -20.59 25.02 -14.79
C LEU A 216 -20.36 25.46 -16.21
N SER A 217 -19.09 25.58 -16.61
CA SER A 217 -18.73 25.89 -17.99
C SER A 217 -19.13 24.74 -18.93
N SER A 218 -19.86 25.03 -19.97
CA SER A 218 -20.29 24.06 -20.98
C SER A 218 -19.15 23.58 -21.89
N SER A 219 -18.06 24.33 -21.97
CA SER A 219 -16.88 24.01 -22.77
C SER A 219 -15.84 23.15 -22.00
N ASP A 220 -16.08 22.84 -20.74
CA ASP A 220 -15.14 22.09 -19.95
C ASP A 220 -15.19 20.59 -20.28
N ALA A 221 -14.04 20.01 -20.64
CA ALA A 221 -13.91 18.60 -20.97
C ALA A 221 -14.31 17.65 -19.82
N TRP A 222 -14.30 18.13 -18.57
CA TRP A 222 -14.62 17.37 -17.37
C TRP A 222 -16.07 17.48 -16.92
N LEU A 223 -16.86 18.34 -17.58
CA LEU A 223 -18.27 18.61 -17.23
C LEU A 223 -19.11 17.33 -17.15
N SER A 224 -19.00 16.44 -18.13
CA SER A 224 -19.74 15.18 -18.17
C SER A 224 -19.40 14.27 -16.98
N ARG A 225 -18.12 14.21 -16.60
CA ARG A 225 -17.65 13.42 -15.44
C ARG A 225 -18.14 14.03 -14.12
N PHE A 226 -18.06 15.36 -14.00
CA PHE A 226 -18.56 16.07 -12.84
C PHE A 226 -20.08 15.85 -12.68
N HIS A 227 -20.84 15.96 -13.76
CA HIS A 227 -22.28 15.73 -13.74
C HIS A 227 -22.63 14.29 -13.37
N ALA A 228 -21.94 13.30 -13.94
CA ALA A 228 -22.12 11.90 -13.58
C ALA A 228 -21.77 11.61 -12.11
N ALA A 229 -20.71 12.21 -11.59
CA ALA A 229 -20.31 12.10 -10.20
C ALA A 229 -21.37 12.72 -9.27
N LEU A 230 -21.87 13.92 -9.59
CA LEU A 230 -22.91 14.61 -8.83
C LEU A 230 -24.21 13.81 -8.79
N THR A 231 -24.64 13.28 -9.93
CA THR A 231 -25.85 12.45 -10.02
C THR A 231 -25.73 11.21 -9.12
N ARG A 232 -24.60 10.53 -9.13
CA ARG A 232 -24.35 9.37 -8.25
C ARG A 232 -24.28 9.75 -6.78
N LEU A 233 -23.70 10.89 -6.46
CA LEU A 233 -23.61 11.39 -5.10
C LEU A 233 -24.98 11.70 -4.51
N LEU A 234 -25.88 12.28 -5.31
CA LEU A 234 -27.24 12.65 -4.92
C LEU A 234 -28.23 11.47 -4.95
N ALA A 235 -27.84 10.34 -5.52
CA ALA A 235 -28.68 9.13 -5.50
C ALA A 235 -28.93 8.67 -4.05
N PRO A 236 -30.14 8.22 -3.69
CA PRO A 236 -30.47 7.77 -2.34
C PRO A 236 -29.57 6.59 -1.90
N LEU A 237 -29.25 6.56 -0.61
CA LEU A 237 -28.33 5.58 0.01
C LEU A 237 -28.85 4.14 0.02
N SER A 238 -30.08 3.88 -0.39
CA SER A 238 -30.78 2.59 -0.32
C SER A 238 -30.09 1.43 -1.06
N ASN A 239 -29.10 1.70 -1.92
CA ASN A 239 -28.38 0.69 -2.69
C ASN A 239 -26.89 0.52 -2.33
N CYS A 240 -26.42 1.16 -1.28
CA CYS A 240 -25.06 0.90 -0.80
C CYS A 240 -25.05 -0.32 0.13
N LYS A 241 -24.78 -1.50 -0.41
CA LYS A 241 -24.20 -2.59 0.41
C LYS A 241 -22.83 -2.10 0.86
N ALA A 242 -22.78 -1.56 2.08
CA ALA A 242 -21.53 -1.27 2.74
C ALA A 242 -20.86 -2.61 3.10
N GLU A 243 -20.04 -3.13 2.23
CA GLU A 243 -19.02 -4.07 2.69
C GLU A 243 -18.05 -3.26 3.56
N PRO A 244 -17.83 -3.66 4.82
CA PRO A 244 -16.84 -3.00 5.66
C PRO A 244 -15.47 -3.22 5.02
N THR A 245 -14.97 -2.19 4.33
CA THR A 245 -13.58 -2.16 3.91
C THR A 245 -12.73 -2.08 5.17
N GLN A 246 -12.30 -3.23 5.68
CA GLN A 246 -11.24 -3.32 6.67
C GLN A 246 -9.97 -2.77 6.03
N GLY A 247 -9.83 -1.46 6.03
CA GLY A 247 -8.61 -0.80 5.62
C GLY A 247 -7.57 -0.91 6.74
N PRO A 248 -6.29 -1.23 6.42
CA PRO A 248 -5.24 -1.42 7.40
C PRO A 248 -4.94 -0.20 8.29
N LEU A 249 -5.51 0.96 8.00
CA LEU A 249 -5.36 2.18 8.82
C LEU A 249 -6.19 2.18 10.12
N MET A 250 -7.25 1.36 10.23
CA MET A 250 -8.00 1.23 11.49
C MET A 250 -7.28 0.37 12.52
N ALA A 251 -6.42 -0.55 12.09
CA ALA A 251 -5.67 -1.43 13.00
C ALA A 251 -4.52 -0.73 13.76
N LEU A 252 -4.16 0.51 13.36
CA LEU A 252 -3.14 1.31 14.05
C LEU A 252 -3.70 2.23 15.15
N MET A 253 -5.03 2.25 15.35
CA MET A 253 -5.72 3.16 16.28
C MET A 253 -6.33 2.46 17.50
N THR A 254 -6.19 1.16 17.64
CA THR A 254 -6.48 0.40 18.86
C THR A 254 -5.18 -0.03 19.53
#